data_86939f1d1a4fcfe2a7188df8f1c77a36
#
_entry.id   86939f1d1a4fcfe2a7188df8f1c77a36
#
_cell.length_a   1.000
_cell.length_b   1.000
_cell.length_c   1.000
_cell.angle_alpha   90.00
_cell.angle_beta   90.00
_cell.angle_gamma   90.00
#
_symmetry.space_group_name_H-M   'P 1'
#
loop_
_entity.id
_entity.type
_entity.pdbx_description
1 polymer ?
#
loop_
_entity_poly.entity_id
_entity_poly.type
_entity_poly.pdbx_seq_one_letter_code
_entity_poly.pdbx_strand_id
1 'polypeptide(L)'
;MVRWLQVAGLSFSLDLPDDFPAADLLHNYDPFEVASRTGSPSRQTSGCAGPLPPQSGGPLPLSNRGWLRSGEMAAGPASAPLFKLTITDRKPEEPGEPLMRSKEQTGEPVVGFFRSGGGYQAAFAPAPSKPICGILEMRDGFREGRLYTEGSPADQAFAVNNALMLLYAFAAAPYHALEMHASVVTRGGRGFLFLGKSGTGKSTHSRLWLEHISGTELLNDDNPVLRVVDGVARVYGSPWSGKTPCYKAQDVPVGAIVRLTQAPHNRIERLSTVQSYASVMASCSGFRPIRALADAQHETLTQVVQLVPCYHLECLPDADAARLCNETVDG
;
A
#
# COMPACT_ATOMS: atom_id res chain seq x y z
N MET A 1 6.45 15.75 19.21
CA MET A 1 5.87 16.29 17.95
C MET A 1 4.88 15.30 17.35
N VAL A 2 3.66 15.75 16.92
CA VAL A 2 2.69 14.86 16.28
C VAL A 2 2.54 15.26 14.81
N ARG A 3 2.79 14.33 13.89
CA ARG A 3 2.55 14.48 12.46
C ARG A 3 1.23 13.80 12.10
N TRP A 4 0.37 14.49 11.36
CA TRP A 4 -0.84 13.93 10.78
C TRP A 4 -0.62 13.66 9.30
N LEU A 5 -0.86 12.44 8.89
CA LEU A 5 -0.55 11.93 7.57
C LEU A 5 -1.82 11.36 6.93
N GLN A 6 -1.91 11.46 5.59
CA GLN A 6 -3.01 10.87 4.84
C GLN A 6 -2.48 10.15 3.61
N VAL A 7 -2.84 8.88 3.46
CA VAL A 7 -2.56 8.06 2.28
C VAL A 7 -3.88 7.45 1.80
N ALA A 8 -4.16 7.54 0.52
CA ALA A 8 -5.40 7.02 -0.09
C ALA A 8 -6.68 7.47 0.63
N GLY A 9 -6.72 8.73 1.12
CA GLY A 9 -7.87 9.28 1.85
C GLY A 9 -8.03 8.77 3.28
N LEU A 10 -7.12 7.94 3.79
CA LEU A 10 -7.11 7.41 5.16
C LEU A 10 -6.04 8.15 5.97
N SER A 11 -6.49 8.82 7.04
CA SER A 11 -5.60 9.64 7.90
C SER A 11 -5.12 8.84 9.09
N PHE A 12 -3.85 9.02 9.47
CA PHE A 12 -3.23 8.42 10.65
C PHE A 12 -2.26 9.39 11.31
N SER A 13 -1.84 9.11 12.54
CA SER A 13 -0.91 9.98 13.25
C SER A 13 0.35 9.24 13.67
N LEU A 14 1.46 9.97 13.58
CA LEU A 14 2.79 9.58 14.06
C LEU A 14 3.19 10.54 15.18
N ASP A 15 3.40 9.99 16.38
CA ASP A 15 3.82 10.72 17.57
C ASP A 15 5.30 10.43 17.84
N LEU A 16 6.15 11.43 17.56
CA LEU A 16 7.60 11.38 17.71
C LEU A 16 8.03 12.16 18.97
N PRO A 17 9.00 11.67 19.74
CA PRO A 17 9.73 12.51 20.71
C PRO A 17 10.32 13.74 20.01
N ASP A 18 10.43 14.87 20.72
CA ASP A 18 10.91 16.13 20.13
C ASP A 18 12.38 16.06 19.71
N ASP A 19 13.15 15.20 20.35
CA ASP A 19 14.56 14.92 20.09
C ASP A 19 14.81 13.64 19.29
N PHE A 20 13.78 13.14 18.55
CA PHE A 20 13.91 11.89 17.81
C PHE A 20 15.02 11.98 16.72
N PRO A 21 16.09 11.16 16.81
CA PRO A 21 17.30 11.37 16.01
C PRO A 21 17.11 11.17 14.50
N ALA A 22 16.04 10.47 14.11
CA ALA A 22 15.75 10.16 12.72
C ALA A 22 14.65 11.06 12.12
N ALA A 23 14.22 12.12 12.80
CA ALA A 23 13.13 12.99 12.33
C ALA A 23 13.40 13.55 10.92
N ASP A 24 14.62 14.00 10.66
CA ASP A 24 15.04 14.55 9.37
C ASP A 24 15.10 13.49 8.24
N LEU A 25 15.12 12.20 8.58
CA LEU A 25 15.16 11.11 7.61
C LEU A 25 13.75 10.65 7.19
N LEU A 26 12.69 11.29 7.71
CA LEU A 26 11.28 10.96 7.42
C LEU A 26 10.63 11.96 6.43
N HIS A 27 11.44 12.64 5.61
CA HIS A 27 10.98 13.63 4.61
C HIS A 27 10.09 13.00 3.51
N ASN A 28 10.15 11.70 3.31
CA ASN A 28 9.26 10.96 2.41
C ASN A 28 7.78 11.10 2.79
N TYR A 29 7.47 11.47 4.04
CA TYR A 29 6.10 11.71 4.51
C TYR A 29 5.62 13.15 4.30
N ASP A 30 6.49 14.11 4.01
CA ASP A 30 6.13 15.53 3.90
C ASP A 30 5.01 15.79 2.88
N PRO A 31 4.97 15.17 1.67
CA PRO A 31 3.88 15.34 0.73
C PRO A 31 2.52 14.83 1.22
N PHE A 32 2.52 13.99 2.27
CA PHE A 32 1.33 13.32 2.82
C PHE A 32 0.85 13.98 4.11
N GLU A 33 1.49 15.06 4.56
CA GLU A 33 1.05 15.79 5.76
C GLU A 33 -0.28 16.51 5.53
N VAL A 34 -1.13 16.42 6.54
CA VAL A 34 -2.43 17.10 6.56
C VAL A 34 -2.59 17.85 7.89
N ALA A 35 -3.40 18.92 7.88
CA ALA A 35 -3.71 19.64 9.11
C ALA A 35 -4.38 18.72 10.14
N SER A 36 -4.05 18.88 11.43
CA SER A 36 -4.69 18.13 12.50
C SER A 36 -6.22 18.36 12.47
N ARG A 37 -7.00 17.28 12.56
CA ARG A 37 -8.47 17.34 12.55
C ARG A 37 -9.11 17.84 13.86
N THR A 38 -8.41 18.65 14.64
CA THR A 38 -8.96 19.28 15.86
C THR A 38 -9.72 20.59 15.59
N GLY A 39 -10.06 20.88 14.32
CA GLY A 39 -10.84 22.07 13.92
C GLY A 39 -11.99 21.69 12.97
N SER A 40 -13.16 22.31 13.13
CA SER A 40 -14.35 22.16 12.30
C SER A 40 -14.05 22.25 10.80
N PRO A 41 -14.77 21.55 9.92
CA PRO A 41 -14.46 21.50 8.50
C PRO A 41 -14.67 22.88 7.86
N SER A 42 -13.60 23.53 7.46
CA SER A 42 -13.69 24.65 6.52
C SER A 42 -13.99 24.06 5.13
N ARG A 43 -15.16 24.42 4.59
CA ARG A 43 -15.55 24.12 3.21
C ARG A 43 -14.50 24.69 2.25
N GLN A 44 -13.78 23.84 1.57
CA GLN A 44 -13.16 24.23 0.30
C GLN A 44 -14.08 23.79 -0.85
N THR A 45 -14.66 24.81 -1.46
CA THR A 45 -15.41 24.71 -2.71
C THR A 45 -14.43 24.63 -3.86
N SER A 46 -14.47 23.53 -4.61
CA SER A 46 -14.04 23.55 -6.01
C SER A 46 -15.08 22.79 -6.84
N GLY A 47 -15.56 23.45 -7.88
CA GLY A 47 -16.78 23.20 -8.58
C GLY A 47 -16.75 22.10 -9.64
N CYS A 48 -17.97 21.80 -10.09
CA CYS A 48 -18.41 21.23 -11.36
C CYS A 48 -18.23 19.74 -11.61
N ALA A 49 -19.28 18.97 -11.33
CA ALA A 49 -19.84 18.02 -12.30
C ALA A 49 -21.28 17.68 -11.90
N GLY A 50 -22.18 17.74 -12.86
CA GLY A 50 -23.62 17.52 -12.69
C GLY A 50 -24.03 16.08 -12.46
N PRO A 51 -25.29 15.80 -12.12
CA PRO A 51 -25.76 14.52 -11.63
C PRO A 51 -26.05 13.51 -12.73
N LEU A 52 -25.67 12.26 -12.54
CA LEU A 52 -26.11 11.11 -13.31
C LEU A 52 -27.28 10.40 -12.60
N PRO A 53 -28.20 9.77 -13.35
CA PRO A 53 -29.45 9.23 -12.81
C PRO A 53 -29.30 7.88 -12.11
N PRO A 54 -30.29 7.45 -11.28
CA PRO A 54 -30.22 6.26 -10.47
C PRO A 54 -30.52 4.98 -11.25
N GLN A 55 -29.77 3.92 -11.01
CA GLN A 55 -30.14 2.56 -11.40
C GLN A 55 -30.44 1.70 -10.17
N SER A 56 -31.60 1.10 -10.22
CA SER A 56 -32.19 0.19 -9.23
C SER A 56 -31.64 -1.23 -9.37
N GLY A 57 -31.29 -1.87 -8.25
CA GLY A 57 -30.98 -3.29 -8.18
C GLY A 57 -30.90 -3.75 -6.73
N GLY A 58 -31.82 -4.61 -6.33
CA GLY A 58 -32.11 -5.02 -4.97
C GLY A 58 -31.10 -5.97 -4.31
N PRO A 59 -31.33 -6.34 -3.04
CA PRO A 59 -30.32 -6.84 -2.13
C PRO A 59 -30.25 -8.36 -2.02
N LEU A 60 -29.09 -8.89 -1.68
CA LEU A 60 -28.92 -10.22 -1.08
C LEU A 60 -28.33 -10.11 0.32
N PRO A 61 -28.86 -10.88 1.27
CA PRO A 61 -28.44 -10.80 2.67
C PRO A 61 -27.39 -11.84 3.00
N LEU A 62 -26.40 -11.49 3.79
CA LEU A 62 -25.76 -12.43 4.72
C LEU A 62 -25.18 -11.73 5.95
N SER A 63 -25.70 -12.14 7.06
CA SER A 63 -25.38 -11.79 8.44
C SER A 63 -24.00 -12.32 8.87
N ASN A 64 -23.13 -11.58 9.53
CA ASN A 64 -22.96 -11.69 10.97
C ASN A 64 -21.71 -10.98 11.52
N ARG A 65 -22.00 -10.17 12.53
CA ARG A 65 -21.27 -9.89 13.75
C ARG A 65 -19.99 -9.03 13.69
N GLY A 66 -20.14 -7.79 14.07
CA GLY A 66 -19.11 -7.06 14.83
C GLY A 66 -18.17 -6.17 14.04
N TRP A 67 -18.31 -6.09 12.73
CA TRP A 67 -17.57 -5.19 11.87
C TRP A 67 -18.52 -4.20 11.20
N LEU A 68 -18.08 -2.97 11.01
CA LEU A 68 -18.86 -1.85 10.48
C LEU A 68 -19.70 -2.26 9.26
N ARG A 69 -20.90 -1.71 9.14
CA ARG A 69 -21.82 -1.97 8.01
C ARG A 69 -21.18 -1.51 6.70
N SER A 70 -21.39 -2.25 5.62
CA SER A 70 -20.79 -2.09 4.30
C SER A 70 -20.92 -0.71 3.63
N GLY A 71 -21.78 0.19 4.13
CA GLY A 71 -21.91 1.56 3.64
C GLY A 71 -21.03 2.60 4.36
N GLU A 72 -20.50 2.27 5.55
CA GLU A 72 -19.64 3.17 6.33
C GLU A 72 -18.14 2.93 6.10
N MET A 73 -17.79 1.81 5.45
CA MET A 73 -16.40 1.38 5.29
C MET A 73 -15.65 2.08 4.15
N ALA A 74 -16.35 2.56 3.12
CA ALA A 74 -15.70 3.15 1.95
C ALA A 74 -15.10 4.55 2.19
N ALA A 75 -15.62 5.33 3.14
CA ALA A 75 -15.20 6.72 3.38
C ALA A 75 -14.01 6.88 4.36
N GLY A 76 -13.58 5.82 5.03
CA GLY A 76 -12.65 5.89 6.16
C GLY A 76 -13.35 6.37 7.45
N PRO A 77 -12.67 6.30 8.62
CA PRO A 77 -13.25 6.75 9.88
C PRO A 77 -13.50 8.27 9.82
N ALA A 78 -14.76 8.69 9.89
CA ALA A 78 -15.16 10.09 9.70
C ALA A 78 -14.61 11.05 10.78
N SER A 79 -14.20 10.53 11.94
CA SER A 79 -13.80 11.36 13.10
C SER A 79 -12.55 10.90 13.83
N ALA A 80 -12.02 9.70 13.58
CA ALA A 80 -10.85 9.15 14.25
C ALA A 80 -9.74 8.81 13.23
N PRO A 81 -8.45 8.82 13.62
CA PRO A 81 -7.39 8.34 12.75
C PRO A 81 -7.56 6.84 12.47
N LEU A 82 -7.07 6.40 11.32
CA LEU A 82 -6.98 4.99 10.96
C LEU A 82 -6.20 4.22 12.04
N PHE A 83 -5.07 4.80 12.45
CA PHE A 83 -4.28 4.36 13.60
C PHE A 83 -3.45 5.52 14.15
N LYS A 84 -2.93 5.31 15.37
CA LYS A 84 -1.88 6.13 15.97
C LYS A 84 -0.63 5.27 16.16
N LEU A 85 0.53 5.75 15.67
CA LEU A 85 1.84 5.19 15.99
C LEU A 85 2.56 6.14 16.96
N THR A 86 3.02 5.62 18.09
CA THR A 86 3.80 6.35 19.09
C THR A 86 5.18 5.73 19.20
N ILE A 87 6.22 6.53 19.07
CA ILE A 87 7.60 6.10 19.37
C ILE A 87 7.79 6.09 20.87
N THR A 88 8.41 5.07 21.42
CA THR A 88 8.65 4.87 22.85
C THR A 88 10.10 4.47 23.12
N ASP A 89 10.62 4.89 24.26
CA ASP A 89 11.91 4.47 24.82
C ASP A 89 11.82 3.13 25.58
N ARG A 90 10.60 2.70 25.89
CA ARG A 90 10.37 1.45 26.62
C ARG A 90 10.46 0.25 25.65
N LYS A 91 11.51 -0.56 25.83
CA LYS A 91 11.66 -1.82 25.10
C LYS A 91 10.52 -2.78 25.50
N PRO A 92 9.79 -3.36 24.52
CA PRO A 92 8.76 -4.36 24.78
C PRO A 92 9.33 -5.63 25.44
N GLU A 93 8.44 -6.39 26.07
CA GLU A 93 8.76 -7.75 26.54
C GLU A 93 9.12 -8.64 25.34
N GLU A 94 9.81 -9.77 25.65
CA GLU A 94 10.16 -10.77 24.65
C GLU A 94 8.92 -11.16 23.83
N PRO A 95 9.07 -11.36 22.52
CA PRO A 95 7.96 -11.69 21.65
C PRO A 95 7.36 -13.04 22.04
N GLY A 96 6.04 -13.15 21.92
CA GLY A 96 5.31 -14.39 22.19
C GLY A 96 5.46 -15.43 21.06
N GLU A 97 4.35 -16.10 20.72
CA GLU A 97 4.33 -17.15 19.71
C GLU A 97 4.63 -16.58 18.31
N PRO A 98 5.63 -17.12 17.58
CA PRO A 98 5.92 -16.68 16.22
C PRO A 98 4.79 -17.12 15.28
N LEU A 99 4.26 -16.16 14.50
CA LEU A 99 3.23 -16.39 13.47
C LEU A 99 3.83 -16.42 12.07
N MET A 100 4.85 -15.60 11.82
CA MET A 100 5.53 -15.51 10.54
C MET A 100 6.92 -14.90 10.72
N ARG A 101 7.85 -15.33 9.87
CA ARG A 101 9.12 -14.64 9.64
C ARG A 101 9.36 -14.55 8.14
N SER A 102 9.78 -13.39 7.65
CA SER A 102 10.19 -13.26 6.25
C SER A 102 11.34 -14.23 5.95
N LYS A 103 11.41 -14.71 4.70
CA LYS A 103 12.56 -15.51 4.26
C LYS A 103 13.82 -14.66 4.33
N GLU A 104 14.86 -15.21 4.93
CA GLU A 104 16.15 -14.54 4.98
C GLU A 104 16.80 -14.60 3.60
N GLN A 105 16.97 -13.42 2.99
CA GLN A 105 17.75 -13.25 1.76
C GLN A 105 18.83 -12.22 2.03
N THR A 106 20.01 -12.47 1.50
CA THR A 106 21.17 -11.57 1.70
C THR A 106 20.84 -10.17 1.21
N GLY A 107 20.94 -9.20 2.13
CA GLY A 107 20.70 -7.78 1.82
C GLY A 107 19.23 -7.35 1.80
N GLU A 108 18.28 -8.25 2.09
CA GLU A 108 16.88 -7.90 2.24
C GLU A 108 16.48 -7.75 3.72
N PRO A 109 15.50 -6.89 4.05
CA PRO A 109 14.99 -6.73 5.40
C PRO A 109 14.39 -8.02 5.96
N VAL A 110 14.53 -8.22 7.27
CA VAL A 110 13.88 -9.32 8.00
C VAL A 110 12.77 -8.75 8.85
N VAL A 111 11.56 -9.30 8.68
CA VAL A 111 10.40 -8.98 9.49
C VAL A 111 9.93 -10.25 10.20
N GLY A 112 9.94 -10.24 11.52
CA GLY A 112 9.31 -11.25 12.36
C GLY A 112 7.95 -10.75 12.84
N PHE A 113 6.95 -11.64 12.88
CA PHE A 113 5.61 -11.31 13.36
C PHE A 113 5.17 -12.34 14.42
N PHE A 114 4.64 -11.85 15.54
CA PHE A 114 4.39 -12.64 16.74
C PHE A 114 3.03 -12.30 17.34
N ARG A 115 2.43 -13.27 18.03
CA ARG A 115 1.30 -13.02 18.93
C ARG A 115 1.86 -12.64 20.30
N SER A 116 1.35 -11.59 20.92
CA SER A 116 1.85 -11.10 22.22
C SER A 116 0.73 -10.46 23.03
N GLY A 117 0.53 -10.87 24.27
CA GLY A 117 -0.19 -10.15 25.34
C GLY A 117 -1.54 -9.50 24.97
N GLY A 118 -2.38 -10.17 24.16
CA GLY A 118 -3.68 -9.62 23.70
C GLY A 118 -3.60 -8.78 22.43
N GLY A 119 -2.46 -8.79 21.74
CA GLY A 119 -2.22 -8.11 20.45
C GLY A 119 -1.18 -8.84 19.63
N TYR A 120 -0.40 -8.06 18.90
CA TYR A 120 0.66 -8.55 18.02
C TYR A 120 1.93 -7.73 18.19
N GLN A 121 3.07 -8.35 17.87
CA GLN A 121 4.35 -7.67 17.74
C GLN A 121 4.95 -7.91 16.37
N ALA A 122 5.69 -6.92 15.86
CA ALA A 122 6.56 -7.10 14.71
C ALA A 122 7.97 -6.62 15.05
N ALA A 123 8.98 -7.39 14.63
CA ALA A 123 10.38 -7.04 14.81
C ALA A 123 11.03 -6.81 13.44
N PHE A 124 11.84 -5.76 13.33
CA PHE A 124 12.45 -5.32 12.08
C PHE A 124 13.97 -5.33 12.18
N ALA A 125 14.63 -5.96 11.20
CA ALA A 125 16.07 -5.86 11.01
C ALA A 125 16.37 -5.48 9.55
N PRO A 126 17.32 -4.55 9.27
CA PRO A 126 17.62 -4.10 7.91
C PRO A 126 18.19 -5.19 6.99
N ALA A 127 18.77 -6.24 7.58
CA ALA A 127 19.28 -7.42 6.89
C ALA A 127 19.41 -8.60 7.87
N PRO A 128 19.53 -9.85 7.40
CA PRO A 128 19.70 -11.03 8.28
C PRO A 128 20.94 -10.96 9.18
N SER A 129 21.98 -10.25 8.75
CA SER A 129 23.24 -10.06 9.50
C SER A 129 23.22 -8.85 10.44
N LYS A 130 22.12 -8.10 10.49
CA LYS A 130 21.97 -6.90 11.32
C LYS A 130 21.10 -7.19 12.53
N PRO A 131 21.32 -6.52 13.67
CA PRO A 131 20.45 -6.64 14.82
C PRO A 131 19.05 -6.10 14.53
N ILE A 132 18.08 -6.52 15.32
CA ILE A 132 16.75 -5.90 15.34
C ILE A 132 16.91 -4.44 15.77
N CYS A 133 16.37 -3.54 14.96
CA CYS A 133 16.43 -2.09 15.22
C CYS A 133 15.06 -1.49 15.53
N GLY A 134 13.99 -2.26 15.43
CA GLY A 134 12.64 -1.84 15.80
C GLY A 134 11.77 -2.98 16.27
N ILE A 135 10.95 -2.72 17.30
CA ILE A 135 9.91 -3.66 17.78
C ILE A 135 8.61 -2.86 17.90
N LEU A 136 7.63 -3.24 17.08
CA LEU A 136 6.31 -2.65 17.04
C LEU A 136 5.32 -3.51 17.81
N GLU A 137 4.67 -2.96 18.82
CA GLU A 137 3.48 -3.53 19.45
C GLU A 137 2.22 -2.98 18.79
N MET A 138 1.27 -3.85 18.47
CA MET A 138 0.01 -3.49 17.83
C MET A 138 -1.18 -3.98 18.65
N ARG A 139 -2.14 -3.09 18.91
CA ARG A 139 -3.33 -3.33 19.74
C ARG A 139 -4.58 -2.76 19.07
N ASP A 140 -5.73 -2.99 19.70
CA ASP A 140 -7.04 -2.45 19.30
C ASP A 140 -7.32 -2.61 17.80
N GLY A 141 -7.20 -3.82 17.27
CA GLY A 141 -7.44 -4.09 15.85
C GLY A 141 -6.55 -3.29 14.90
N PHE A 142 -5.29 -3.08 15.28
CA PHE A 142 -4.28 -2.29 14.57
C PHE A 142 -4.50 -0.76 14.58
N ARG A 143 -5.34 -0.26 15.48
CA ARG A 143 -5.55 1.19 15.64
C ARG A 143 -4.50 1.86 16.50
N GLU A 144 -3.80 1.10 17.34
CA GLU A 144 -2.72 1.58 18.19
C GLU A 144 -1.44 0.80 17.90
N GLY A 145 -0.36 1.55 17.62
CA GLY A 145 1.00 1.06 17.51
C GLY A 145 1.92 1.77 18.51
N ARG A 146 2.81 1.01 19.14
CA ARG A 146 3.94 1.54 19.91
C ARG A 146 5.22 0.95 19.35
N LEU A 147 6.13 1.80 18.92
CA LEU A 147 7.37 1.38 18.30
C LEU A 147 8.54 1.76 19.20
N TYR A 148 9.26 0.77 19.67
CA TYR A 148 10.59 0.92 20.22
C TYR A 148 11.60 0.86 19.08
N THR A 149 12.59 1.77 19.08
CA THR A 149 13.66 1.80 18.09
C THR A 149 15.02 1.88 18.76
N GLU A 150 16.02 1.25 18.16
CA GLU A 150 17.42 1.32 18.58
C GLU A 150 18.37 1.32 17.38
N GLY A 151 19.63 1.65 17.60
CA GLY A 151 20.64 1.72 16.56
C GLY A 151 20.89 3.13 16.03
N SER A 152 21.48 3.22 14.84
CA SER A 152 21.76 4.51 14.19
C SER A 152 20.48 5.24 13.78
N PRO A 153 20.53 6.56 13.49
CA PRO A 153 19.37 7.28 12.95
C PRO A 153 18.78 6.62 11.70
N ALA A 154 19.62 6.05 10.83
CA ALA A 154 19.15 5.31 9.65
C ALA A 154 18.41 4.02 10.01
N ASP A 155 18.88 3.27 11.02
CA ASP A 155 18.19 2.07 11.52
C ASP A 155 16.83 2.44 12.15
N GLN A 156 16.78 3.54 12.89
CA GLN A 156 15.54 4.04 13.49
C GLN A 156 14.54 4.51 12.44
N ALA A 157 14.98 5.27 11.41
CA ALA A 157 14.14 5.66 10.29
C ALA A 157 13.60 4.46 9.52
N PHE A 158 14.45 3.44 9.30
CA PHE A 158 14.04 2.17 8.69
C PHE A 158 12.94 1.49 9.52
N ALA A 159 13.10 1.42 10.85
CA ALA A 159 12.10 0.83 11.73
C ALA A 159 10.77 1.60 11.69
N VAL A 160 10.79 2.95 11.71
CA VAL A 160 9.58 3.79 11.60
C VAL A 160 8.88 3.56 10.25
N ASN A 161 9.62 3.56 9.14
CA ASN A 161 9.05 3.33 7.81
C ASN A 161 8.35 1.97 7.72
N ASN A 162 9.00 0.89 8.20
CA ASN A 162 8.40 -0.45 8.17
C ASN A 162 7.21 -0.58 9.14
N ALA A 163 7.27 0.04 10.30
CA ALA A 163 6.16 0.05 11.26
C ALA A 163 4.92 0.76 10.71
N LEU A 164 5.09 1.94 10.09
CA LEU A 164 4.00 2.69 9.47
C LEU A 164 3.40 1.92 8.30
N MET A 165 4.25 1.35 7.43
CA MET A 165 3.84 0.54 6.30
C MET A 165 3.02 -0.67 6.73
N LEU A 166 3.50 -1.44 7.72
CA LEU A 166 2.81 -2.62 8.24
C LEU A 166 1.47 -2.28 8.92
N LEU A 167 1.46 -1.24 9.79
CA LEU A 167 0.22 -0.77 10.42
C LEU A 167 -0.79 -0.31 9.39
N TYR A 168 -0.33 0.44 8.38
CA TYR A 168 -1.20 0.91 7.31
C TYR A 168 -1.81 -0.26 6.54
N ALA A 169 -1.00 -1.23 6.10
CA ALA A 169 -1.48 -2.40 5.37
C ALA A 169 -2.59 -3.16 6.15
N PHE A 170 -2.45 -3.26 7.48
CA PHE A 170 -3.41 -4.00 8.30
C PHE A 170 -4.65 -3.16 8.65
N ALA A 171 -4.45 -1.92 9.10
CA ALA A 171 -5.55 -1.06 9.50
C ALA A 171 -6.41 -0.60 8.31
N ALA A 172 -5.82 -0.47 7.11
CA ALA A 172 -6.50 -0.03 5.90
C ALA A 172 -7.27 -1.15 5.16
N ALA A 173 -6.96 -2.42 5.44
CA ALA A 173 -7.61 -3.56 4.78
C ALA A 173 -9.15 -3.53 4.85
N PRO A 174 -9.81 -3.23 6.00
CA PRO A 174 -11.26 -3.13 6.08
C PRO A 174 -11.88 -1.96 5.30
N TYR A 175 -11.04 -1.04 4.79
CA TYR A 175 -11.47 0.13 4.00
C TYR A 175 -11.18 -0.05 2.51
N HIS A 176 -11.13 -1.30 2.04
CA HIS A 176 -10.85 -1.69 0.66
C HIS A 176 -9.55 -1.12 0.10
N ALA A 177 -8.52 -1.00 0.93
CA ALA A 177 -7.20 -0.56 0.55
C ALA A 177 -6.18 -1.70 0.64
N LEU A 178 -5.39 -1.85 -0.41
CA LEU A 178 -4.33 -2.84 -0.55
C LEU A 178 -3.01 -2.12 -0.79
N GLU A 179 -2.02 -2.39 0.02
CA GLU A 179 -0.65 -2.04 -0.30
C GLU A 179 -0.08 -3.07 -1.27
N MET A 180 0.54 -2.57 -2.34
CA MET A 180 0.96 -3.39 -3.48
C MET A 180 2.47 -3.36 -3.63
N HIS A 181 3.08 -4.50 -3.95
CA HIS A 181 4.45 -4.52 -4.46
C HIS A 181 4.41 -4.33 -5.98
N ALA A 182 4.43 -3.07 -6.42
CA ALA A 182 4.26 -2.67 -7.82
C ALA A 182 5.02 -1.39 -8.16
N SER A 183 5.36 -1.20 -9.44
CA SER A 183 5.73 0.09 -9.98
C SER A 183 4.56 0.65 -10.78
N VAL A 184 4.29 1.96 -10.67
CA VAL A 184 3.10 2.59 -11.25
C VAL A 184 3.49 3.82 -12.06
N VAL A 185 3.04 3.83 -13.30
CA VAL A 185 3.06 5.03 -14.14
C VAL A 185 1.65 5.55 -14.38
N THR A 186 1.54 6.84 -14.65
CA THR A 186 0.28 7.49 -15.06
C THR A 186 0.38 8.00 -16.49
N ARG A 187 -0.72 7.90 -17.24
CA ARG A 187 -0.86 8.45 -18.58
C ARG A 187 -2.34 8.70 -18.86
N GLY A 188 -2.68 9.83 -19.49
CA GLY A 188 -4.05 10.16 -19.85
C GLY A 188 -5.03 10.16 -18.67
N GLY A 189 -4.57 10.49 -17.43
CA GLY A 189 -5.40 10.48 -16.22
C GLY A 189 -5.70 9.07 -15.67
N ARG A 190 -5.04 8.02 -16.17
CA ARG A 190 -5.17 6.64 -15.70
C ARG A 190 -3.83 6.12 -15.16
N GLY A 191 -3.86 5.16 -14.23
CA GLY A 191 -2.69 4.50 -13.65
C GLY A 191 -2.50 3.10 -14.22
N PHE A 192 -1.26 2.74 -14.51
CA PHE A 192 -0.87 1.42 -15.01
C PHE A 192 0.11 0.80 -14.02
N LEU A 193 -0.28 -0.34 -13.44
CA LEU A 193 0.49 -1.03 -12.41
C LEU A 193 1.29 -2.17 -13.01
N PHE A 194 2.58 -2.19 -12.78
CA PHE A 194 3.47 -3.28 -13.18
C PHE A 194 3.79 -4.15 -11.99
N LEU A 195 3.38 -5.43 -12.06
CA LEU A 195 3.56 -6.44 -11.04
C LEU A 195 4.66 -7.42 -11.41
N GLY A 196 5.29 -8.02 -10.41
CA GLY A 196 6.30 -9.06 -10.60
C GLY A 196 7.11 -9.28 -9.32
N LYS A 197 7.83 -10.38 -9.23
CA LYS A 197 8.77 -10.63 -8.12
C LYS A 197 9.86 -9.56 -8.09
N SER A 198 10.58 -9.44 -6.97
CA SER A 198 11.80 -8.62 -6.91
C SER A 198 12.75 -9.04 -8.05
N GLY A 199 13.36 -8.07 -8.72
CA GLY A 199 14.26 -8.32 -9.84
C GLY A 199 13.60 -8.65 -11.20
N THR A 200 12.28 -8.74 -11.30
CA THR A 200 11.58 -9.01 -12.59
C THR A 200 11.73 -7.89 -13.62
N GLY A 201 12.04 -6.65 -13.17
CA GLY A 201 12.18 -5.50 -14.07
C GLY A 201 11.03 -4.51 -14.03
N LYS A 202 10.22 -4.46 -12.96
CA LYS A 202 9.11 -3.49 -12.79
C LYS A 202 9.58 -2.05 -13.02
N SER A 203 10.56 -1.59 -12.25
CA SER A 203 11.13 -0.23 -12.37
C SER A 203 11.80 0.01 -13.73
N THR A 204 12.38 -1.03 -14.35
CA THR A 204 12.93 -0.95 -15.70
C THR A 204 11.82 -0.71 -16.71
N HIS A 205 10.70 -1.43 -16.61
CA HIS A 205 9.57 -1.27 -17.53
C HIS A 205 8.90 0.09 -17.35
N SER A 206 8.74 0.58 -16.11
CA SER A 206 8.27 1.94 -15.84
C SER A 206 9.17 3.00 -16.47
N ARG A 207 10.50 2.85 -16.37
CA ARG A 207 11.47 3.74 -17.00
C ARG A 207 11.34 3.73 -18.53
N LEU A 208 11.16 2.56 -19.14
CA LEU A 208 10.92 2.46 -20.58
C LEU A 208 9.63 3.18 -21.02
N TRP A 209 8.59 3.12 -20.19
CA TRP A 209 7.38 3.92 -20.45
C TRP A 209 7.66 5.42 -20.37
N LEU A 210 8.41 5.89 -19.37
CA LEU A 210 8.81 7.29 -19.23
C LEU A 210 9.65 7.79 -20.43
N GLU A 211 10.51 6.94 -20.95
CA GLU A 211 11.42 7.27 -22.06
C GLU A 211 10.73 7.23 -23.44
N HIS A 212 9.80 6.29 -23.65
CA HIS A 212 9.28 5.99 -24.98
C HIS A 212 7.79 6.26 -25.20
N ILE A 213 7.02 6.49 -24.11
CA ILE A 213 5.58 6.74 -24.19
C ILE A 213 5.28 8.15 -23.71
N SER A 214 4.96 9.04 -24.66
CA SER A 214 4.70 10.46 -24.39
C SER A 214 3.56 10.66 -23.39
N GLY A 215 3.72 11.61 -22.47
CA GLY A 215 2.72 11.95 -21.46
C GLY A 215 2.66 10.96 -20.28
N THR A 216 3.70 10.12 -20.13
CA THR A 216 3.84 9.22 -18.99
C THR A 216 4.58 9.90 -17.83
N GLU A 217 4.11 9.68 -16.61
CA GLU A 217 4.76 10.08 -15.36
C GLU A 217 4.85 8.92 -14.39
N LEU A 218 5.90 8.89 -13.57
CA LEU A 218 5.99 7.95 -12.44
C LEU A 218 5.11 8.42 -11.29
N LEU A 219 4.26 7.55 -10.76
CA LEU A 219 3.44 7.82 -9.58
C LEU A 219 4.06 7.25 -8.30
N ASN A 220 4.51 6.01 -8.36
CA ASN A 220 5.19 5.33 -7.25
C ASN A 220 6.04 4.16 -7.79
N ASP A 221 7.15 3.87 -7.13
CA ASP A 221 8.02 2.75 -7.49
C ASP A 221 8.30 1.92 -6.25
N ASP A 222 7.44 0.95 -5.95
CA ASP A 222 7.56 -0.15 -5.00
C ASP A 222 6.26 -0.44 -4.20
N ASN A 223 5.71 0.54 -3.44
CA ASN A 223 4.58 0.29 -2.53
C ASN A 223 3.42 1.29 -2.74
N PRO A 224 2.80 1.36 -3.93
CA PRO A 224 1.58 2.12 -4.14
C PRO A 224 0.42 1.51 -3.34
N VAL A 225 -0.61 2.32 -3.08
CA VAL A 225 -1.86 1.85 -2.48
C VAL A 225 -2.92 1.75 -3.57
N LEU A 226 -3.53 0.58 -3.69
CA LEU A 226 -4.70 0.34 -4.53
C LEU A 226 -5.94 0.34 -3.64
N ARG A 227 -6.94 1.15 -3.96
CA ARG A 227 -8.17 1.24 -3.18
C ARG A 227 -9.41 1.26 -4.06
N VAL A 228 -10.48 0.59 -3.62
CA VAL A 228 -11.80 0.69 -4.26
C VAL A 228 -12.64 1.71 -3.48
N VAL A 229 -13.05 2.79 -4.16
CA VAL A 229 -13.87 3.86 -3.59
C VAL A 229 -15.02 4.13 -4.57
N ASP A 230 -16.25 4.10 -4.07
CA ASP A 230 -17.47 4.35 -4.86
C ASP A 230 -17.54 3.51 -6.16
N GLY A 231 -17.11 2.26 -6.09
CA GLY A 231 -17.12 1.34 -7.23
C GLY A 231 -16.00 1.59 -8.27
N VAL A 232 -15.03 2.45 -7.96
CA VAL A 232 -13.87 2.74 -8.82
C VAL A 232 -12.59 2.27 -8.14
N ALA A 233 -11.81 1.45 -8.84
CA ALA A 233 -10.47 1.10 -8.41
C ALA A 233 -9.51 2.27 -8.72
N ARG A 234 -8.86 2.81 -7.70
CA ARG A 234 -7.91 3.92 -7.79
C ARG A 234 -6.55 3.50 -7.26
N VAL A 235 -5.50 3.99 -7.87
CA VAL A 235 -4.13 3.82 -7.37
C VAL A 235 -3.59 5.14 -6.86
N TYR A 236 -2.97 5.08 -5.71
CA TYR A 236 -2.43 6.20 -4.96
C TYR A 236 -0.93 6.07 -4.83
N GLY A 237 -0.21 7.18 -4.96
CA GLY A 237 1.16 7.26 -4.49
C GLY A 237 1.22 7.12 -2.96
N SER A 238 2.37 6.75 -2.46
CA SER A 238 2.59 6.51 -1.03
C SER A 238 3.95 7.07 -0.59
N PRO A 239 4.18 7.22 0.72
CA PRO A 239 5.49 7.58 1.25
C PRO A 239 6.51 6.44 1.15
N TRP A 240 6.07 5.24 0.78
CA TRP A 240 6.91 4.05 0.68
C TRP A 240 7.33 3.82 -0.78
N SER A 241 8.58 4.11 -1.08
CA SER A 241 9.16 3.94 -2.41
C SER A 241 10.43 3.09 -2.33
N GLY A 242 10.74 2.40 -3.41
CA GLY A 242 11.91 1.55 -3.52
C GLY A 242 13.20 2.34 -3.82
N LYS A 243 13.98 1.81 -4.78
CA LYS A 243 15.27 2.40 -5.17
C LYS A 243 15.13 3.75 -5.86
N THR A 244 13.97 4.03 -6.47
CA THR A 244 13.66 5.31 -7.12
C THR A 244 12.78 6.13 -6.18
N PRO A 245 13.32 7.15 -5.47
CA PRO A 245 12.51 8.01 -4.61
C PRO A 245 11.39 8.67 -5.40
N CYS A 246 10.13 8.36 -5.05
CA CYS A 246 8.96 8.94 -5.69
C CYS A 246 7.82 9.02 -4.66
N TYR A 247 7.65 10.19 -4.06
CA TYR A 247 6.71 10.45 -2.97
C TYR A 247 5.65 11.45 -3.43
N LYS A 248 4.61 10.96 -4.11
CA LYS A 248 3.53 11.80 -4.64
C LYS A 248 2.21 11.51 -3.92
N ALA A 249 1.63 12.51 -3.26
CA ALA A 249 0.30 12.44 -2.66
C ALA A 249 -0.78 12.67 -3.74
N GLN A 250 -0.79 11.84 -4.77
CA GLN A 250 -1.67 11.89 -5.94
C GLN A 250 -2.34 10.55 -6.15
N ASP A 251 -3.47 10.55 -6.87
CA ASP A 251 -4.18 9.34 -7.24
C ASP A 251 -4.87 9.47 -8.60
N VAL A 252 -5.08 8.34 -9.24
CA VAL A 252 -5.80 8.23 -10.51
C VAL A 252 -6.62 6.93 -10.54
N PRO A 253 -7.69 6.85 -11.35
CA PRO A 253 -8.33 5.58 -11.67
C PRO A 253 -7.32 4.60 -12.28
N VAL A 254 -7.45 3.32 -11.97
CA VAL A 254 -6.60 2.28 -12.55
C VAL A 254 -7.05 1.99 -13.97
N GLY A 255 -6.14 2.12 -14.94
CA GLY A 255 -6.37 1.73 -16.34
C GLY A 255 -6.19 0.24 -16.57
N ALA A 256 -5.05 -0.30 -16.10
CA ALA A 256 -4.76 -1.72 -16.20
C ALA A 256 -3.73 -2.18 -15.15
N ILE A 257 -3.70 -3.49 -14.92
CA ILE A 257 -2.68 -4.17 -14.11
C ILE A 257 -1.95 -5.17 -14.99
N VAL A 258 -0.62 -5.08 -15.06
CA VAL A 258 0.22 -5.89 -15.95
C VAL A 258 1.25 -6.67 -15.14
N ARG A 259 1.18 -7.99 -15.17
CA ARG A 259 2.22 -8.85 -14.61
C ARG A 259 3.34 -9.05 -15.62
N LEU A 260 4.56 -8.76 -15.19
CA LEU A 260 5.75 -8.92 -16.00
C LEU A 260 6.41 -10.26 -15.76
N THR A 261 6.93 -10.85 -16.83
CA THR A 261 7.85 -12.00 -16.81
C THR A 261 8.95 -11.77 -17.85
N GLN A 262 10.20 -12.00 -17.47
CA GLN A 262 11.32 -11.92 -18.42
C GLN A 262 11.24 -13.05 -19.43
N ALA A 263 11.33 -12.73 -20.71
CA ALA A 263 11.27 -13.68 -21.83
C ALA A 263 12.18 -13.19 -22.97
N PRO A 264 12.58 -14.07 -23.90
CA PRO A 264 13.38 -13.68 -25.07
C PRO A 264 12.54 -13.07 -26.21
N HIS A 265 11.30 -12.69 -25.93
CA HIS A 265 10.33 -12.11 -26.87
C HIS A 265 9.37 -11.18 -26.13
N ASN A 266 8.62 -10.36 -26.87
CA ASN A 266 7.57 -9.52 -26.34
C ASN A 266 6.21 -10.10 -26.74
N ARG A 267 5.38 -10.48 -25.74
CA ARG A 267 4.03 -10.97 -25.90
C ARG A 267 3.16 -10.54 -24.73
N ILE A 268 2.00 -9.97 -25.01
CA ILE A 268 1.03 -9.62 -23.99
C ILE A 268 -0.28 -10.37 -24.22
N GLU A 269 -0.90 -10.82 -23.14
CA GLU A 269 -2.20 -11.49 -23.19
C GLU A 269 -3.09 -11.02 -22.03
N ARG A 270 -4.40 -10.96 -22.26
CA ARG A 270 -5.36 -10.64 -21.22
C ARG A 270 -5.57 -11.85 -20.32
N LEU A 271 -5.57 -11.65 -19.02
CA LEU A 271 -5.79 -12.70 -18.06
C LEU A 271 -7.29 -12.94 -17.81
N SER A 272 -7.66 -14.19 -17.58
CA SER A 272 -8.96 -14.55 -17.03
C SER A 272 -9.12 -14.02 -15.60
N THR A 273 -10.35 -13.94 -15.07
CA THR A 273 -10.61 -13.46 -13.70
C THR A 273 -9.82 -14.24 -12.64
N VAL A 274 -9.71 -15.55 -12.76
CA VAL A 274 -8.97 -16.41 -11.82
C VAL A 274 -7.47 -16.14 -11.89
N GLN A 275 -6.92 -16.01 -13.08
CA GLN A 275 -5.51 -15.66 -13.28
C GLN A 275 -5.21 -14.24 -12.78
N SER A 276 -6.12 -13.29 -13.03
CA SER A 276 -6.04 -11.91 -12.51
C SER A 276 -5.99 -11.89 -11.00
N TYR A 277 -6.90 -12.61 -10.34
CA TYR A 277 -6.92 -12.72 -8.88
C TYR A 277 -5.59 -13.27 -8.33
N ALA A 278 -5.12 -14.39 -8.86
CA ALA A 278 -3.85 -14.99 -8.43
C ALA A 278 -2.66 -14.05 -8.67
N SER A 279 -2.66 -13.34 -9.80
CA SER A 279 -1.63 -12.36 -10.15
C SER A 279 -1.60 -11.18 -9.19
N VAL A 280 -2.73 -10.52 -8.92
CA VAL A 280 -2.80 -9.36 -8.03
C VAL A 280 -2.51 -9.76 -6.59
N MET A 281 -3.10 -10.88 -6.11
CA MET A 281 -2.87 -11.41 -4.75
C MET A 281 -1.38 -11.69 -4.47
N ALA A 282 -0.63 -12.17 -5.45
CA ALA A 282 0.80 -12.45 -5.28
C ALA A 282 1.66 -11.19 -5.11
N SER A 283 1.10 -10.00 -5.35
CA SER A 283 1.78 -8.70 -5.22
C SER A 283 1.16 -7.82 -4.14
N CYS A 284 0.22 -8.32 -3.34
CA CYS A 284 -0.35 -7.60 -2.21
C CYS A 284 0.42 -7.87 -0.94
N SER A 285 0.68 -6.83 -0.15
CA SER A 285 1.08 -6.95 1.24
C SER A 285 -0.10 -7.49 2.04
N GLY A 286 -0.01 -8.74 2.47
CA GLY A 286 -1.10 -9.39 3.18
C GLY A 286 -0.62 -10.33 4.26
N PHE A 287 -1.47 -10.56 5.26
CA PHE A 287 -1.14 -11.40 6.39
C PHE A 287 -2.20 -12.49 6.61
N ARG A 288 -1.97 -13.67 6.03
CA ARG A 288 -2.88 -14.82 6.07
C ARG A 288 -3.16 -15.40 7.47
N PRO A 289 -2.21 -15.40 8.44
CA PRO A 289 -2.47 -15.93 9.77
C PRO A 289 -3.57 -15.20 10.55
N ILE A 290 -3.95 -13.97 10.14
CA ILE A 290 -5.06 -13.24 10.73
C ILE A 290 -6.25 -13.28 9.77
N ARG A 291 -7.22 -14.15 10.06
CA ARG A 291 -8.37 -14.42 9.18
C ARG A 291 -9.11 -13.13 8.75
N ALA A 292 -9.37 -12.22 9.69
CA ALA A 292 -10.07 -10.98 9.37
C ALA A 292 -9.35 -10.10 8.33
N LEU A 293 -8.01 -10.05 8.38
CA LEU A 293 -7.22 -9.35 7.36
C LEU A 293 -7.24 -10.09 6.02
N ALA A 294 -7.15 -11.43 6.05
CA ALA A 294 -7.22 -12.24 4.85
C ALA A 294 -8.59 -12.13 4.15
N ASP A 295 -9.69 -12.12 4.93
CA ASP A 295 -11.05 -11.96 4.40
C ASP A 295 -11.25 -10.56 3.78
N ALA A 296 -10.82 -9.49 4.45
CA ALA A 296 -10.88 -8.11 3.93
C ALA A 296 -10.04 -7.93 2.65
N GLN A 297 -8.84 -8.52 2.61
CA GLN A 297 -8.01 -8.53 1.43
C GLN A 297 -8.67 -9.28 0.27
N HIS A 298 -9.25 -10.46 0.53
CA HIS A 298 -9.96 -11.25 -0.46
C HIS A 298 -11.14 -10.50 -1.07
N GLU A 299 -11.94 -9.82 -0.24
CA GLU A 299 -13.07 -9.00 -0.68
C GLU A 299 -12.61 -7.89 -1.64
N THR A 300 -11.58 -7.13 -1.24
CA THR A 300 -11.04 -6.04 -2.07
C THR A 300 -10.44 -6.56 -3.38
N LEU A 301 -9.67 -7.66 -3.33
CA LEU A 301 -9.11 -8.30 -4.52
C LEU A 301 -10.20 -8.73 -5.51
N THR A 302 -11.28 -9.31 -5.00
CA THR A 302 -12.42 -9.74 -5.84
C THR A 302 -13.04 -8.55 -6.57
N GLN A 303 -13.22 -7.41 -5.89
CA GLN A 303 -13.72 -6.19 -6.52
C GLN A 303 -12.73 -5.65 -7.57
N VAL A 304 -11.44 -5.57 -7.24
CA VAL A 304 -10.40 -5.06 -8.16
C VAL A 304 -10.37 -5.83 -9.48
N VAL A 305 -10.36 -7.18 -9.45
CA VAL A 305 -10.27 -7.97 -10.68
C VAL A 305 -11.55 -7.99 -11.51
N GLN A 306 -12.67 -7.52 -10.95
CA GLN A 306 -13.91 -7.27 -11.68
C GLN A 306 -13.92 -5.89 -12.35
N LEU A 307 -13.25 -4.92 -11.74
CA LEU A 307 -13.24 -3.51 -12.18
C LEU A 307 -12.09 -3.19 -13.15
N VAL A 308 -10.97 -3.93 -13.05
CA VAL A 308 -9.72 -3.57 -13.75
C VAL A 308 -9.28 -4.71 -14.66
N PRO A 309 -9.01 -4.44 -15.94
CA PRO A 309 -8.40 -5.42 -16.83
C PRO A 309 -6.98 -5.75 -16.39
N CYS A 310 -6.67 -7.05 -16.35
CA CYS A 310 -5.35 -7.56 -16.00
C CYS A 310 -4.71 -8.29 -17.19
N TYR A 311 -3.41 -8.12 -17.32
CA TYR A 311 -2.62 -8.69 -18.42
C TYR A 311 -1.36 -9.39 -17.88
N HIS A 312 -0.84 -10.30 -18.69
CA HIS A 312 0.48 -10.89 -18.55
C HIS A 312 1.35 -10.47 -19.72
N LEU A 313 2.48 -9.85 -19.42
CA LEU A 313 3.48 -9.43 -20.40
C LEU A 313 4.76 -10.24 -20.19
N GLU A 314 5.05 -11.10 -21.15
CA GLU A 314 6.36 -11.70 -21.36
C GLU A 314 7.21 -10.71 -22.16
N CYS A 315 8.36 -10.27 -21.64
CA CYS A 315 9.07 -9.18 -22.32
C CYS A 315 10.58 -9.19 -22.14
N LEU A 316 11.22 -8.59 -23.14
CA LEU A 316 12.58 -8.06 -23.11
C LEU A 316 12.58 -6.68 -22.41
N PRO A 317 13.70 -6.22 -21.86
CA PRO A 317 13.85 -4.89 -21.30
C PRO A 317 14.11 -3.84 -22.41
N ASP A 318 13.19 -3.67 -23.36
CA ASP A 318 13.34 -2.81 -24.54
C ASP A 318 12.13 -1.89 -24.79
N ALA A 319 12.30 -0.94 -25.72
CA ALA A 319 11.29 0.02 -26.11
C ALA A 319 10.04 -0.63 -26.70
N ASP A 320 10.21 -1.75 -27.42
CA ASP A 320 9.11 -2.44 -28.09
C ASP A 320 8.19 -3.10 -27.08
N ALA A 321 8.73 -3.61 -25.95
CA ALA A 321 7.92 -4.09 -24.82
C ALA A 321 7.03 -2.98 -24.26
N ALA A 322 7.57 -1.77 -24.07
CA ALA A 322 6.79 -0.63 -23.57
C ALA A 322 5.71 -0.20 -24.55
N ARG A 323 6.01 -0.13 -25.85
CA ARG A 323 5.04 0.22 -26.91
C ARG A 323 3.92 -0.82 -27.00
N LEU A 324 4.27 -2.11 -27.10
CA LEU A 324 3.32 -3.21 -27.15
C LEU A 324 2.39 -3.18 -25.93
N CYS A 325 2.95 -2.97 -24.74
CA CYS A 325 2.18 -2.86 -23.51
C CYS A 325 1.19 -1.70 -23.59
N ASN A 326 1.68 -0.49 -23.90
CA ASN A 326 0.85 0.70 -23.99
C ASN A 326 -0.28 0.58 -25.04
N GLU A 327 0.01 0.10 -26.24
CA GLU A 327 -0.99 -0.09 -27.31
C GLU A 327 -2.09 -1.08 -26.90
N THR A 328 -1.73 -2.09 -26.09
CA THR A 328 -2.70 -3.10 -25.64
C THR A 328 -3.57 -2.63 -24.48
N VAL A 329 -3.00 -1.86 -23.50
CA VAL A 329 -3.72 -1.51 -22.27
C VAL A 329 -4.40 -0.14 -22.32
N ASP A 330 -4.05 0.71 -23.27
CA ASP A 330 -4.57 2.08 -23.44
C ASP A 330 -5.57 2.19 -24.62
N GLY A 331 -5.67 1.13 -25.44
CA GLY A 331 -6.58 0.98 -26.59
C GLY A 331 -7.97 0.52 -26.16
#